data_5926f730325d87b10afb8b3797d6f727
#
_entry.id   5926f730325d87b10afb8b3797d6f727
#
_cell.length_a   1.000
_cell.length_b   1.000
_cell.length_c   1.000
_cell.angle_alpha   90.00
_cell.angle_beta   90.00
_cell.angle_gamma   90.00
#
_symmetry.space_group_name_H-M   'P 1'
#
loop_
_entity.id
_entity.type
_entity.pdbx_description
1 polymer ?
#
loop_
_entity_poly.entity_id
_entity_poly.type
_entity_poly.pdbx_seq_one_letter_code
_entity_poly.pdbx_strand_id
1 'polypeptide(L)'
;MMELIYFTSKTCGVCMVLKPKLLEAVQENFPEVNIRVVDVEEETEFTGQSMVFTLPVVIIKAGSKEMHRFARSFSVYEVLNKLNQLTKNQYS
;
A
#
# COMPACT_ATOMS: atom_id res chain seq x y z
N MET A 1 -7.04 -6.75 -11.74
CA MET A 1 -7.52 -5.76 -10.78
C MET A 1 -6.41 -5.39 -9.80
N MET A 2 -6.22 -4.12 -9.58
CA MET A 2 -5.16 -3.64 -8.67
C MET A 2 -5.65 -3.52 -7.24
N GLU A 3 -4.78 -3.91 -6.32
CA GLU A 3 -5.02 -3.77 -4.89
C GLU A 3 -3.81 -3.10 -4.25
N LEU A 4 -4.07 -2.17 -3.34
CA LEU A 4 -3.03 -1.55 -2.53
C LEU A 4 -3.26 -1.95 -1.09
N ILE A 5 -2.25 -2.56 -0.46
CA ILE A 5 -2.34 -3.01 0.92
C ILE A 5 -1.43 -2.13 1.77
N TYR A 6 -2.01 -1.46 2.74
CA TYR A 6 -1.31 -0.57 3.65
C TYR A 6 -1.14 -1.24 5.01
N PHE A 7 0.10 -1.54 5.39
CA PHE A 7 0.40 -2.17 6.67
C PHE A 7 0.74 -1.09 7.70
N THR A 8 0.05 -1.13 8.82
CA THR A 8 0.15 -0.11 9.86
C THR A 8 0.04 -0.73 11.24
N SER A 9 0.26 0.09 12.27
CA SER A 9 0.08 -0.29 13.67
C SER A 9 -0.37 0.93 14.44
N LYS A 10 -1.13 0.71 15.52
CA LYS A 10 -1.61 1.80 16.38
C LYS A 10 -0.47 2.53 17.08
N THR A 11 0.70 1.88 17.18
CA THR A 11 1.87 2.47 17.83
C THR A 11 2.84 3.10 16.83
N CYS A 12 2.54 3.03 15.55
CA CYS A 12 3.40 3.60 14.51
C CYS A 12 2.96 5.03 14.19
N GLY A 13 3.67 6.02 14.73
CA GLY A 13 3.33 7.43 14.52
C GLY A 13 3.38 7.87 13.07
N VAL A 14 4.42 7.45 12.35
CA VAL A 14 4.57 7.76 10.92
C VAL A 14 3.42 7.17 10.11
N CYS A 15 3.03 5.94 10.43
CA CYS A 15 1.91 5.27 9.75
C CYS A 15 0.60 6.04 9.93
N MET A 16 0.37 6.56 11.13
CA MET A 16 -0.86 7.28 11.44
C MET A 16 -0.95 8.60 10.68
N VAL A 17 0.17 9.27 10.47
CA VAL A 17 0.21 10.53 9.74
C VAL A 17 0.09 10.29 8.23
N LEU A 18 0.78 9.28 7.74
CA LEU A 18 0.81 8.97 6.30
C LEU A 18 -0.53 8.41 5.80
N LYS A 19 -1.22 7.63 6.60
CA LYS A 19 -2.42 6.90 6.20
C LYS A 19 -3.48 7.78 5.54
N PRO A 20 -3.99 8.85 6.20
CA PRO A 20 -5.07 9.64 5.59
C PRO A 20 -4.63 10.30 4.29
N LYS A 21 -3.41 10.78 4.23
CA LYS A 21 -2.88 11.43 3.04
C LYS A 21 -2.76 10.47 1.87
N LEU A 22 -2.23 9.28 2.14
CA LEU A 22 -2.03 8.27 1.10
C LEU A 22 -3.35 7.72 0.59
N LEU A 23 -4.25 7.33 1.48
CA LEU A 23 -5.53 6.75 1.09
C LEU A 23 -6.37 7.74 0.30
N GLU A 24 -6.41 8.99 0.74
CA GLU A 24 -7.15 10.03 0.04
C GLU A 24 -6.59 10.24 -1.37
N ALA A 25 -5.27 10.36 -1.50
CA ALA A 25 -4.62 10.58 -2.79
C ALA A 25 -4.87 9.41 -3.76
N VAL A 26 -4.80 8.18 -3.26
CA VAL A 26 -5.04 7.00 -4.09
C VAL A 26 -6.49 6.94 -4.53
N GLN A 27 -7.43 7.20 -3.64
CA GLN A 27 -8.85 7.19 -3.97
C GLN A 27 -9.21 8.26 -5.00
N GLU A 28 -8.59 9.43 -4.90
CA GLU A 28 -8.87 10.53 -5.84
C GLU A 28 -8.29 10.26 -7.22
N ASN A 29 -7.09 9.70 -7.28
CA ASN A 29 -6.36 9.53 -8.55
C ASN A 29 -6.56 8.17 -9.19
N PHE A 30 -6.84 7.14 -8.38
CA PHE A 30 -7.01 5.77 -8.85
C PHE A 30 -8.20 5.12 -8.16
N PRO A 31 -9.44 5.60 -8.44
CA PRO A 31 -10.64 5.08 -7.75
C PRO A 31 -10.91 3.60 -8.00
N GLU A 32 -10.35 3.04 -9.05
CA GLU A 32 -10.50 1.62 -9.38
C GLU A 32 -9.59 0.72 -8.56
N VAL A 33 -8.60 1.29 -7.85
CA VAL A 33 -7.68 0.51 -7.03
C VAL A 33 -8.35 0.17 -5.70
N ASN A 34 -8.38 -1.11 -5.36
CA ASN A 34 -8.89 -1.58 -4.06
C ASN A 34 -7.86 -1.29 -2.98
N ILE A 35 -8.32 -0.69 -1.89
CA ILE A 35 -7.43 -0.39 -0.76
C ILE A 35 -7.79 -1.28 0.42
N ARG A 36 -6.78 -1.96 0.96
CA ARG A 36 -6.91 -2.77 2.17
C ARG A 36 -5.93 -2.24 3.21
N VAL A 37 -6.44 -1.97 4.41
CA VAL A 37 -5.60 -1.54 5.53
C VAL A 37 -5.44 -2.72 6.48
N VAL A 38 -4.19 -3.04 6.81
CA VAL A 38 -3.85 -4.16 7.68
C VAL A 38 -3.16 -3.63 8.93
N ASP A 39 -3.73 -3.92 10.10
CA ASP A 39 -3.07 -3.68 11.37
C ASP A 39 -2.24 -4.92 11.68
N VAL A 40 -0.92 -4.75 11.74
CA VAL A 40 -0.01 -5.90 11.87
C VAL A 40 -0.12 -6.60 13.20
N GLU A 41 -0.68 -5.93 14.21
CA GLU A 41 -0.88 -6.53 15.52
C GLU A 41 -2.15 -7.37 15.56
N GLU A 42 -3.12 -7.07 14.71
CA GLU A 42 -4.38 -7.82 14.62
C GLU A 42 -4.32 -8.94 13.59
N GLU A 43 -3.65 -8.70 12.46
CA GLU A 43 -3.53 -9.68 11.37
C GLU A 43 -2.10 -10.21 11.30
N THR A 44 -1.65 -10.83 12.37
CA THR A 44 -0.27 -11.30 12.51
C THR A 44 0.11 -12.35 11.48
N GLU A 45 -0.81 -13.28 11.19
CA GLU A 45 -0.55 -14.35 10.24
C GLU A 45 -0.38 -13.80 8.82
N PHE A 46 -1.31 -12.96 8.40
CA PHE A 46 -1.23 -12.35 7.06
C PHE A 46 0.03 -11.49 6.93
N THR A 47 0.37 -10.74 7.99
CA THR A 47 1.57 -9.91 8.01
C THR A 47 2.82 -10.76 7.83
N GLY A 48 2.91 -11.87 8.55
CA GLY A 48 4.04 -12.79 8.43
C GLY A 48 4.14 -13.42 7.05
N GLN A 49 3.00 -13.87 6.51
CA GLN A 49 2.94 -14.45 5.17
C GLN A 49 3.34 -13.44 4.10
N SER A 50 3.04 -12.18 4.33
CA SER A 50 3.39 -11.10 3.41
C SER A 50 4.84 -10.65 3.56
N MET A 51 5.55 -11.20 4.54
CA MET A 51 6.96 -10.90 4.82
C MET A 51 7.15 -9.41 5.11
N VAL A 52 6.29 -8.87 5.98
CA VAL A 52 6.35 -7.47 6.43
C VAL A 52 7.02 -7.43 7.78
N PHE A 53 8.21 -6.82 7.85
CA PHE A 53 9.04 -6.77 9.06
C PHE A 53 9.33 -5.36 9.55
N THR A 54 8.78 -4.36 8.88
CA THR A 54 8.96 -2.96 9.22
C THR A 54 7.67 -2.21 8.90
N LEU A 55 7.55 -0.96 9.34
CA LEU A 55 6.38 -0.12 9.08
C LEU A 55 6.81 1.31 8.79
N PRO A 56 6.06 2.03 7.98
CA PRO A 56 4.92 1.55 7.19
C PRO A 56 5.37 0.73 5.98
N VAL A 57 4.47 -0.12 5.47
CA VAL A 57 4.70 -0.85 4.24
C VAL A 57 3.47 -0.72 3.35
N VAL A 58 3.68 -0.49 2.06
CA VAL A 58 2.63 -0.50 1.05
C VAL A 58 3.00 -1.57 0.03
N ILE A 59 2.07 -2.49 -0.22
CA ILE A 59 2.24 -3.50 -1.26
C ILE A 59 1.20 -3.25 -2.34
N ILE A 60 1.64 -3.19 -3.58
CA ILE A 60 0.75 -3.07 -4.74
C ILE A 60 0.69 -4.43 -5.42
N LYS A 61 -0.53 -4.97 -5.56
CA LYS A 61 -0.75 -6.28 -6.17
C LYS A 61 -1.66 -6.16 -7.38
N ALA A 62 -1.41 -7.01 -8.36
CA ALA A 62 -2.30 -7.23 -9.49
C ALA A 62 -2.74 -8.69 -9.42
N GLY A 63 -3.99 -8.92 -9.01
CA GLY A 63 -4.46 -10.25 -8.70
C GLY A 63 -3.69 -10.81 -7.51
N SER A 64 -3.08 -11.98 -7.68
CA SER A 64 -2.29 -12.59 -6.61
C SER A 64 -0.81 -12.22 -6.66
N LYS A 65 -0.41 -11.43 -7.67
CA LYS A 65 0.99 -11.10 -7.89
C LYS A 65 1.37 -9.77 -7.26
N GLU A 66 2.43 -9.78 -6.47
CA GLU A 66 2.98 -8.54 -5.92
C GLU A 66 3.76 -7.82 -7.01
N MET A 67 3.34 -6.61 -7.36
CA MET A 67 3.96 -5.82 -8.40
C MET A 67 5.06 -4.92 -7.88
N HIS A 68 4.88 -4.39 -6.67
CA HIS A 68 5.86 -3.49 -6.05
C HIS A 68 5.55 -3.35 -4.57
N ARG A 69 6.59 -3.02 -3.79
CA ARG A 69 6.37 -2.67 -2.38
C ARG A 69 7.26 -1.51 -1.97
N PHE A 70 6.72 -0.71 -1.07
CA PHE A 70 7.43 0.39 -0.43
C PHE A 70 7.57 0.09 1.05
N ALA A 71 8.72 0.36 1.63
CA ALA A 71 8.95 0.08 3.04
C ALA A 71 9.65 1.24 3.72
N ARG A 72 9.19 1.58 4.92
CA ARG A 72 9.79 2.55 5.83
C ARG A 72 9.71 4.00 5.36
N SER A 73 10.52 4.38 4.40
CA SER A 73 10.67 5.77 3.99
C SER A 73 10.26 5.94 2.55
N PHE A 74 9.05 6.46 2.33
CA PHE A 74 8.53 6.73 1.00
C PHE A 74 7.47 7.82 1.10
N SER A 75 7.21 8.47 -0.01
CA SER A 75 6.22 9.56 -0.07
C SER A 75 4.96 9.10 -0.78
N VAL A 76 3.87 9.87 -0.57
CA VAL A 76 2.63 9.67 -1.32
C VAL A 76 2.90 9.77 -2.82
N TYR A 77 3.72 10.74 -3.21
CA TYR A 77 4.07 10.96 -4.60
C TYR A 77 4.71 9.71 -5.25
N GLU A 78 5.61 9.06 -4.54
CA GLU A 78 6.27 7.85 -5.06
C GLU A 78 5.26 6.73 -5.30
N VAL A 79 4.30 6.57 -4.39
CA VAL A 79 3.26 5.55 -4.53
C VAL A 79 2.36 5.86 -5.72
N LEU A 80 1.92 7.12 -5.87
CA LEU A 80 1.08 7.51 -7.00
C LEU A 80 1.81 7.33 -8.32
N ASN A 81 3.10 7.67 -8.35
CA ASN A 81 3.92 7.49 -9.55
C ASN A 81 3.99 6.03 -9.98
N LYS A 82 4.20 5.15 -9.01
CA LYS A 82 4.28 3.71 -9.30
C LYS A 82 2.93 3.18 -9.78
N LEU A 83 1.83 3.59 -9.13
CA LEU A 83 0.50 3.20 -9.56
C LEU A 83 0.23 3.66 -10.99
N ASN A 84 0.66 4.88 -11.33
CA ASN A 84 0.49 5.39 -12.68
C ASN A 84 1.25 4.55 -13.71
N GLN A 85 2.49 4.17 -13.40
CA GLN A 85 3.28 3.30 -14.26
C GLN A 85 2.61 1.95 -14.46
N LEU A 86 2.15 1.34 -13.38
CA LEU A 86 1.58 0.00 -13.43
C LEU A 86 0.25 -0.04 -14.15
N THR A 87 -0.59 0.98 -13.95
CA THR A 87 -1.89 1.04 -14.64
C THR A 87 -1.71 1.34 -16.12
N LYS A 88 -0.75 2.19 -16.48
CA LYS A 88 -0.45 2.45 -17.89
C LYS A 88 -0.01 1.19 -18.62
N ASN A 89 0.86 0.41 -17.96
CA ASN A 89 1.37 -0.81 -18.57
C ASN A 89 0.30 -1.86 -18.80
N GLN A 90 -0.78 -1.83 -18.01
CA GLN A 90 -1.90 -2.74 -18.19
C GLN A 90 -2.70 -2.45 -19.46
N TYR A 91 -2.69 -1.23 -19.93
CA TYR A 91 -3.47 -0.79 -21.09
C TYR A 91 -2.65 -0.75 -22.38
N SER A 92 -1.38 -1.00 -22.28
CA SER A 92 -0.50 -1.08 -23.43
C SER A 92 -0.14 -2.53 -23.75
#